data_fc0cac30d0a1371a2e5057d6e5ef9606
#
_entry.id   fc0cac30d0a1371a2e5057d6e5ef9606
#
_cell.length_a   1.000
_cell.length_b   1.000
_cell.length_c   1.000
_cell.angle_alpha   90.00
_cell.angle_beta   90.00
_cell.angle_gamma   90.00
#
_symmetry.space_group_name_H-M   'P 1'
#
loop_
_entity.id
_entity.type
_entity.pdbx_description
1 polymer ?
#
loop_
_entity_poly.entity_id
_entity_poly.type
_entity_poly.pdbx_seq_one_letter_code
_entity_poly.pdbx_strand_id
1 'polypeptide(L)'
;MRSKLFVLWLLSFSFVPRLFAQTGTSPPDAVLFNKAVACIKEAEGWHGNHLPYVGYGHKILPHEKLTADMTEAQADSLLRADLRKLHKMCSRFGKDALLVATLAYNVGYYRLVGYGKIPKSRLIQKLESGNRDIYEEYISFRCYKGKVVPSIERRRKKEFELLYIP
;
A
#
# COMPACT_ATOMS: atom_id res chain seq x y z
N MET A 1 -76.48 -9.92 23.82
CA MET A 1 -75.62 -9.07 22.98
C MET A 1 -74.38 -8.73 23.78
N ARG A 2 -73.24 -9.36 23.46
CA ARG A 2 -71.96 -9.13 24.13
C ARG A 2 -70.99 -8.61 23.09
N SER A 3 -70.66 -7.33 23.18
CA SER A 3 -69.70 -6.64 22.36
C SER A 3 -68.27 -7.09 22.78
N LYS A 4 -67.49 -7.64 21.85
CA LYS A 4 -66.07 -7.98 22.07
C LYS A 4 -65.22 -6.80 21.56
N LEU A 5 -64.56 -6.07 22.49
CA LEU A 5 -63.55 -5.09 22.17
C LEU A 5 -62.29 -5.82 21.73
N PHE A 6 -61.88 -5.60 20.48
CA PHE A 6 -60.56 -6.01 19.98
C PHE A 6 -59.57 -4.90 20.29
N VAL A 7 -58.66 -5.16 21.23
CA VAL A 7 -57.50 -4.30 21.49
C VAL A 7 -56.39 -4.66 20.49
N LEU A 8 -56.17 -3.75 19.54
CA LEU A 8 -55.07 -3.87 18.55
C LEU A 8 -53.78 -3.45 19.19
N TRP A 9 -52.86 -4.37 19.50
CA TRP A 9 -51.49 -4.09 19.91
C TRP A 9 -50.66 -3.73 18.70
N LEU A 10 -50.39 -2.43 18.51
CA LEU A 10 -49.41 -1.94 17.54
C LEU A 10 -47.99 -2.14 18.12
N LEU A 11 -47.32 -3.21 17.67
CA LEU A 11 -45.88 -3.39 17.87
C LEU A 11 -45.15 -2.38 16.98
N SER A 12 -44.71 -1.26 17.53
CA SER A 12 -43.78 -0.35 16.89
C SER A 12 -42.41 -0.99 16.80
N PHE A 13 -42.11 -1.54 15.62
CA PHE A 13 -40.76 -1.99 15.29
C PHE A 13 -39.88 -0.76 15.10
N SER A 14 -39.14 -0.37 16.15
CA SER A 14 -38.09 0.63 16.04
C SER A 14 -36.95 0.07 15.18
N PHE A 15 -36.95 0.42 13.89
CA PHE A 15 -35.83 0.15 12.99
C PHE A 15 -34.66 1.05 13.39
N VAL A 16 -33.74 0.53 14.20
CA VAL A 16 -32.46 1.17 14.46
C VAL A 16 -31.56 0.87 13.25
N PRO A 17 -31.21 1.85 12.41
CA PRO A 17 -30.25 1.62 11.35
C PRO A 17 -28.93 1.27 12.02
N ARG A 18 -28.49 0.00 11.89
CA ARG A 18 -27.13 -0.37 12.19
C ARG A 18 -26.24 0.42 11.23
N LEU A 19 -25.59 1.43 11.78
CA LEU A 19 -24.49 2.10 11.11
C LEU A 19 -23.40 1.04 10.90
N PHE A 20 -23.36 0.42 9.72
CA PHE A 20 -22.18 -0.32 9.30
C PHE A 20 -21.05 0.69 9.25
N ALA A 21 -20.16 0.64 10.24
CA ALA A 21 -18.88 1.32 10.15
C ALA A 21 -18.21 0.74 8.89
N GLN A 22 -18.28 1.50 7.80
CA GLN A 22 -17.46 1.25 6.65
C GLN A 22 -16.02 1.37 7.16
N THR A 23 -15.31 0.26 7.26
CA THR A 23 -13.85 0.21 7.35
C THR A 23 -13.29 0.66 5.99
N GLY A 24 -13.66 1.87 5.59
CA GLY A 24 -13.14 2.53 4.42
C GLY A 24 -11.70 2.91 4.73
N THR A 25 -10.76 2.27 4.05
CA THR A 25 -9.38 2.74 4.01
C THR A 25 -9.40 4.18 3.53
N SER A 26 -9.11 5.12 4.43
CA SER A 26 -8.96 6.52 4.03
C SER A 26 -7.93 6.62 2.91
N PRO A 27 -8.20 7.42 1.87
CA PRO A 27 -7.19 7.66 0.85
C PRO A 27 -5.95 8.25 1.54
N PRO A 28 -4.74 7.94 1.06
CA PRO A 28 -3.53 8.53 1.61
C PRO A 28 -3.60 10.06 1.48
N ASP A 29 -3.03 10.76 2.46
CA ASP A 29 -2.83 12.19 2.34
C ASP A 29 -2.20 12.51 0.97
N ALA A 30 -2.82 13.42 0.20
CA ALA A 30 -2.42 13.68 -1.18
C ALA A 30 -0.97 14.23 -1.27
N VAL A 31 -0.54 15.00 -0.27
CA VAL A 31 0.82 15.53 -0.21
C VAL A 31 1.81 14.41 0.04
N LEU A 32 1.52 13.55 1.01
CA LEU A 32 2.38 12.42 1.35
C LEU A 32 2.45 11.41 0.19
N PHE A 33 1.31 11.14 -0.47
CA PHE A 33 1.26 10.28 -1.64
C PHE A 33 2.12 10.82 -2.80
N ASN A 34 2.06 12.13 -3.05
CA ASN A 34 2.89 12.76 -4.09
C ASN A 34 4.39 12.69 -3.74
N LYS A 35 4.77 12.83 -2.48
CA LYS A 35 6.16 12.60 -2.02
C LYS A 35 6.62 11.17 -2.29
N ALA A 36 5.78 10.17 -2.01
CA ALA A 36 6.08 8.78 -2.31
C ALA A 36 6.27 8.53 -3.82
N VAL A 37 5.38 9.06 -4.66
CA VAL A 37 5.49 8.99 -6.13
C VAL A 37 6.81 9.62 -6.60
N ALA A 38 7.14 10.82 -6.15
CA ALA A 38 8.39 11.50 -6.52
C ALA A 38 9.62 10.69 -6.09
N CYS A 39 9.61 10.13 -4.89
CA CYS A 39 10.70 9.29 -4.38
C CYS A 39 10.90 8.01 -5.21
N ILE A 40 9.81 7.37 -5.63
CA ILE A 40 9.88 6.20 -6.52
C ILE A 40 10.44 6.59 -7.89
N LYS A 41 9.92 7.67 -8.51
CA LYS A 41 10.39 8.15 -9.82
C LYS A 41 11.89 8.43 -9.82
N GLU A 42 12.39 9.10 -8.79
CA GLU A 42 13.81 9.40 -8.64
C GLU A 42 14.66 8.13 -8.47
N ALA A 43 14.17 7.15 -7.73
CA ALA A 43 14.92 5.95 -7.42
C ALA A 43 14.91 4.90 -8.54
N GLU A 44 13.78 4.75 -9.24
CA GLU A 44 13.66 3.77 -10.35
C GLU A 44 14.20 4.34 -11.67
N GLY A 45 14.04 5.63 -11.89
CA GLY A 45 14.35 6.25 -13.19
C GLY A 45 13.37 5.84 -14.28
N TRP A 46 13.70 6.20 -15.52
CA TRP A 46 12.87 5.93 -16.69
C TRP A 46 13.26 4.61 -17.37
N HIS A 47 12.31 3.66 -17.47
CA HIS A 47 12.49 2.35 -18.11
C HIS A 47 11.80 2.27 -19.48
N GLY A 48 12.05 3.24 -20.39
CA GLY A 48 11.34 3.33 -21.65
C GLY A 48 11.39 2.07 -22.52
N ASN A 49 12.56 1.45 -22.66
CA ASN A 49 12.77 0.33 -23.61
C ASN A 49 13.35 -0.95 -22.98
N HIS A 50 13.15 -1.16 -21.68
CA HIS A 50 13.72 -2.30 -20.96
C HIS A 50 12.68 -3.37 -20.61
N LEU A 51 12.00 -3.91 -21.63
CA LEU A 51 11.05 -5.00 -21.42
C LEU A 51 11.67 -6.14 -20.59
N PRO A 52 10.93 -6.75 -19.66
CA PRO A 52 9.48 -6.64 -19.43
C PRO A 52 9.06 -5.49 -18.49
N TYR A 53 9.91 -4.51 -18.25
CA TYR A 53 9.59 -3.35 -17.40
C TYR A 53 9.34 -2.12 -18.24
N VAL A 54 8.32 -1.32 -17.86
CA VAL A 54 7.96 -0.07 -18.53
C VAL A 54 7.76 1.06 -17.52
N GLY A 55 7.81 2.29 -18.03
CA GLY A 55 7.60 3.50 -17.22
C GLY A 55 8.58 3.59 -16.06
N TYR A 56 8.09 3.64 -14.84
CA TYR A 56 8.88 3.70 -13.59
C TYR A 56 8.97 2.33 -12.90
N GLY A 57 9.28 1.29 -13.67
CA GLY A 57 9.55 -0.04 -13.12
C GLY A 57 8.33 -0.97 -13.03
N HIS A 58 7.21 -0.64 -13.71
CA HIS A 58 6.08 -1.54 -13.81
C HIS A 58 6.46 -2.79 -14.63
N LYS A 59 6.28 -3.97 -14.04
CA LYS A 59 6.47 -5.24 -14.77
C LYS A 59 5.19 -5.59 -15.52
N ILE A 60 5.26 -5.63 -16.85
CA ILE A 60 4.12 -6.01 -17.70
C ILE A 60 3.62 -7.41 -17.33
N LEU A 61 2.33 -7.54 -17.09
CA LEU A 61 1.67 -8.81 -16.81
C LEU A 61 1.14 -9.44 -18.11
N PRO A 62 0.95 -10.77 -18.20
CA PRO A 62 0.57 -11.46 -19.44
C PRO A 62 -0.74 -10.97 -20.10
N HIS A 63 -1.63 -10.38 -19.30
CA HIS A 63 -2.93 -9.85 -19.76
C HIS A 63 -2.90 -8.35 -20.09
N GLU A 64 -1.78 -7.68 -19.87
CA GLU A 64 -1.63 -6.24 -20.12
C GLU A 64 -1.10 -6.00 -21.55
N LYS A 65 -1.68 -4.98 -22.19
CA LYS A 65 -1.27 -4.53 -23.52
C LYS A 65 -0.44 -3.24 -23.44
N LEU A 66 0.58 -3.27 -22.57
CA LEU A 66 1.49 -2.13 -22.40
C LEU A 66 2.70 -2.30 -23.32
N THR A 67 3.17 -1.19 -23.87
CA THR A 67 4.34 -1.14 -24.76
C THR A 67 5.41 -0.21 -24.19
N ALA A 68 6.61 -0.32 -24.73
CA ALA A 68 7.73 0.55 -24.36
C ALA A 68 7.55 2.02 -24.80
N ASP A 69 6.62 2.28 -25.75
CA ASP A 69 6.36 3.62 -26.31
C ASP A 69 5.45 4.50 -25.41
N MET A 70 5.33 4.10 -24.14
CA MET A 70 4.56 4.82 -23.13
C MET A 70 5.10 6.24 -22.91
N THR A 71 4.21 7.22 -22.90
CA THR A 71 4.56 8.60 -22.51
C THR A 71 4.83 8.71 -21.02
N GLU A 72 5.55 9.75 -20.60
CA GLU A 72 5.79 9.99 -19.18
C GLU A 72 4.47 10.17 -18.39
N ALA A 73 3.46 10.81 -18.94
CA ALA A 73 2.15 11.00 -18.32
C ALA A 73 1.42 9.65 -18.11
N GLN A 74 1.51 8.74 -19.08
CA GLN A 74 0.97 7.39 -18.96
C GLN A 74 1.71 6.59 -17.88
N ALA A 75 3.04 6.69 -17.84
CA ALA A 75 3.87 6.04 -16.83
C ALA A 75 3.61 6.58 -15.43
N ASP A 76 3.44 7.89 -15.26
CA ASP A 76 3.06 8.49 -13.97
C ASP A 76 1.68 7.98 -13.50
N SER A 77 0.72 7.90 -14.41
CA SER A 77 -0.61 7.35 -14.11
C SER A 77 -0.55 5.88 -13.69
N LEU A 78 0.26 5.08 -14.38
CA LEU A 78 0.48 3.66 -14.07
C LEU A 78 1.15 3.48 -12.71
N LEU A 79 2.24 4.21 -12.44
CA LEU A 79 2.91 4.20 -11.13
C LEU A 79 1.93 4.55 -10.00
N ARG A 80 1.12 5.60 -10.19
CA ARG A 80 0.11 6.00 -9.19
C ARG A 80 -0.96 4.92 -8.97
N ALA A 81 -1.38 4.24 -10.03
CA ALA A 81 -2.33 3.13 -9.93
C ALA A 81 -1.72 1.96 -9.15
N ASP A 82 -0.48 1.57 -9.45
CA ASP A 82 0.24 0.51 -8.75
C ASP A 82 0.46 0.84 -7.27
N LEU A 83 0.90 2.07 -6.97
CA LEU A 83 1.11 2.50 -5.60
C LEU A 83 -0.20 2.55 -4.79
N ARG A 84 -1.32 3.00 -5.39
CA ARG A 84 -2.65 2.95 -4.75
C ARG A 84 -3.07 1.51 -4.45
N LYS A 85 -2.83 0.58 -5.38
CA LYS A 85 -3.11 -0.85 -5.18
C LYS A 85 -2.30 -1.40 -4.00
N LEU A 86 -0.99 -1.12 -3.96
CA LEU A 86 -0.13 -1.53 -2.85
C LEU A 86 -0.53 -0.86 -1.53
N HIS A 87 -0.87 0.42 -1.54
CA HIS A 87 -1.35 1.14 -0.36
C HIS A 87 -2.62 0.49 0.21
N LYS A 88 -3.58 0.14 -0.67
CA LYS A 88 -4.80 -0.60 -0.26
C LYS A 88 -4.45 -1.96 0.36
N MET A 89 -3.50 -2.70 -0.21
CA MET A 89 -3.04 -3.98 0.36
C MET A 89 -2.34 -3.81 1.71
N CYS A 90 -1.71 -2.66 1.95
CA CYS A 90 -1.03 -2.31 3.19
C CYS A 90 -1.92 -1.60 4.22
N SER A 91 -3.21 -1.35 3.94
CA SER A 91 -4.12 -0.53 4.75
C SER A 91 -4.21 -0.94 6.22
N ARG A 92 -4.00 -2.24 6.52
CA ARG A 92 -3.98 -2.77 7.88
C ARG A 92 -2.86 -2.18 8.76
N PHE A 93 -1.86 -1.55 8.18
CA PHE A 93 -0.76 -0.90 8.90
C PHE A 93 -1.05 0.58 9.24
N GLY A 94 -2.30 1.04 9.04
CA GLY A 94 -2.74 2.38 9.43
C GLY A 94 -1.88 3.48 8.82
N LYS A 95 -1.34 4.37 9.67
CA LYS A 95 -0.51 5.50 9.22
C LYS A 95 0.81 5.07 8.55
N ASP A 96 1.29 3.84 8.74
CA ASP A 96 2.48 3.30 8.07
C ASP A 96 2.17 2.65 6.72
N ALA A 97 0.90 2.60 6.31
CA ALA A 97 0.48 1.91 5.10
C ALA A 97 1.19 2.41 3.84
N LEU A 98 1.38 3.72 3.70
CA LEU A 98 2.04 4.30 2.53
C LEU A 98 3.57 4.04 2.55
N LEU A 99 4.20 4.13 3.71
CA LEU A 99 5.61 3.78 3.89
C LEU A 99 5.87 2.33 3.48
N VAL A 100 5.06 1.39 3.98
CA VAL A 100 5.15 -0.04 3.64
C VAL A 100 4.84 -0.29 2.16
N ALA A 101 3.85 0.41 1.58
CA ALA A 101 3.52 0.30 0.16
C ALA A 101 4.67 0.78 -0.75
N THR A 102 5.34 1.87 -0.37
CA THR A 102 6.51 2.40 -1.10
C THR A 102 7.68 1.40 -1.08
N LEU A 103 7.94 0.78 0.05
CA LEU A 103 8.91 -0.31 0.14
C LEU A 103 8.48 -1.52 -0.72
N ALA A 104 7.19 -1.90 -0.64
CA ALA A 104 6.64 -3.03 -1.41
C ALA A 104 6.75 -2.83 -2.92
N TYR A 105 6.66 -1.60 -3.41
CA TYR A 105 6.84 -1.27 -4.82
C TYR A 105 8.21 -1.73 -5.35
N ASN A 106 9.25 -1.56 -4.54
CA ASN A 106 10.62 -1.94 -4.91
C ASN A 106 10.95 -3.42 -4.61
N VAL A 107 10.62 -3.89 -3.41
CA VAL A 107 11.06 -5.24 -2.97
C VAL A 107 10.02 -6.33 -3.22
N GLY A 108 8.78 -5.96 -3.53
CA GLY A 108 7.64 -6.86 -3.70
C GLY A 108 6.86 -7.11 -2.41
N TYR A 109 5.54 -7.01 -2.49
CA TYR A 109 4.64 -7.13 -1.34
C TYR A 109 4.81 -8.45 -0.57
N TYR A 110 4.85 -9.59 -1.28
CA TYR A 110 4.94 -10.90 -0.63
C TYR A 110 6.29 -11.18 0.03
N ARG A 111 7.35 -10.47 -0.35
CA ARG A 111 8.63 -10.52 0.38
C ARG A 111 8.57 -9.84 1.73
N LEU A 112 7.63 -8.90 1.91
CA LEU A 112 7.41 -8.23 3.19
C LEU A 112 6.49 -9.06 4.08
N VAL A 113 5.29 -9.41 3.59
CA VAL A 113 4.24 -10.04 4.41
C VAL A 113 4.39 -11.55 4.54
N GLY A 114 5.26 -12.16 3.75
CA GLY A 114 5.40 -13.60 3.67
C GLY A 114 4.39 -14.24 2.72
N TYR A 115 4.79 -15.31 2.03
CA TYR A 115 3.90 -16.14 1.21
C TYR A 115 4.54 -17.48 0.90
N GLY A 116 3.82 -18.57 1.08
CA GLY A 116 4.33 -19.93 0.87
C GLY A 116 5.56 -20.20 1.75
N LYS A 117 6.73 -20.41 1.14
CA LYS A 117 8.00 -20.64 1.84
C LYS A 117 8.73 -19.33 2.23
N ILE A 118 8.25 -18.17 1.80
CA ILE A 118 8.85 -16.88 2.14
C ILE A 118 8.35 -16.46 3.52
N PRO A 119 9.23 -16.33 4.53
CA PRO A 119 8.82 -15.92 5.85
C PRO A 119 8.41 -14.44 5.88
N LYS A 120 7.56 -14.09 6.84
CA LYS A 120 7.22 -12.71 7.14
C LYS A 120 8.46 -11.94 7.62
N SER A 121 8.67 -10.74 7.09
CA SER A 121 9.79 -9.89 7.47
C SER A 121 9.67 -9.39 8.92
N ARG A 122 10.80 -9.07 9.56
CA ARG A 122 10.81 -8.48 10.91
C ARG A 122 10.06 -7.15 10.95
N LEU A 123 10.15 -6.33 9.90
CA LEU A 123 9.38 -5.10 9.76
C LEU A 123 7.87 -5.34 9.96
N ILE A 124 7.33 -6.31 9.24
CA ILE A 124 5.90 -6.62 9.34
C ILE A 124 5.54 -7.23 10.69
N GLN A 125 6.40 -8.09 11.25
CA GLN A 125 6.18 -8.65 12.58
C GLN A 125 6.10 -7.55 13.67
N LYS A 126 7.00 -6.55 13.62
CA LYS A 126 6.97 -5.39 14.54
C LYS A 126 5.69 -4.58 14.37
N LEU A 127 5.32 -4.22 13.14
CA LEU A 127 4.08 -3.47 12.89
C LEU A 127 2.82 -4.20 13.36
N GLU A 128 2.75 -5.51 13.13
CA GLU A 128 1.61 -6.34 13.60
C GLU A 128 1.55 -6.49 15.12
N SER A 129 2.67 -6.37 15.82
CA SER A 129 2.70 -6.31 17.28
C SER A 129 2.41 -4.92 17.86
N GLY A 130 2.15 -3.93 17.01
CA GLY A 130 1.95 -2.54 17.41
C GLY A 130 3.26 -1.77 17.70
N ASN A 131 4.42 -2.40 17.51
CA ASN A 131 5.70 -1.76 17.70
C ASN A 131 6.08 -0.97 16.44
N ARG A 132 6.14 0.36 16.57
CA ARG A 132 6.47 1.28 15.49
C ARG A 132 7.93 1.76 15.50
N ASP A 133 8.77 1.25 16.39
CA ASP A 133 10.22 1.41 16.31
C ASP A 133 10.77 0.49 15.21
N ILE A 134 10.64 0.92 13.96
CA ILE A 134 10.83 0.12 12.75
C ILE A 134 11.96 0.63 11.85
N TYR A 135 12.71 1.64 12.27
CA TYR A 135 13.75 2.26 11.44
C TYR A 135 14.77 1.23 10.95
N GLU A 136 15.35 0.47 11.86
CA GLU A 136 16.40 -0.50 11.53
C GLU A 136 15.88 -1.62 10.60
N GLU A 137 14.65 -2.10 10.83
CA GLU A 137 14.02 -3.12 9.99
C GLU A 137 13.73 -2.57 8.59
N TYR A 138 13.32 -1.30 8.48
CA TYR A 138 13.09 -0.65 7.19
C TYR A 138 14.40 -0.46 6.42
N ILE A 139 15.44 0.05 7.08
CA ILE A 139 16.76 0.25 6.47
C ILE A 139 17.43 -1.08 6.09
N SER A 140 17.10 -2.19 6.77
CA SER A 140 17.67 -3.51 6.45
C SER A 140 17.40 -3.96 5.01
N PHE A 141 16.37 -3.40 4.32
CA PHE A 141 16.09 -3.67 2.90
C PHE A 141 17.06 -2.93 1.94
N ARG A 142 18.34 -2.87 2.29
CA ARG A 142 19.43 -2.20 1.56
C ARG A 142 20.39 -3.13 0.85
N CYS A 143 20.15 -4.44 0.90
CA CYS A 143 21.07 -5.43 0.34
C CYS A 143 20.62 -5.96 -1.02
N TYR A 144 21.60 -6.17 -1.90
CA TYR A 144 21.44 -6.93 -3.13
C TYR A 144 22.47 -8.09 -3.15
N LYS A 145 22.00 -9.32 -3.40
CA LYS A 145 22.82 -10.54 -3.33
C LYS A 145 23.67 -10.64 -2.07
N GLY A 146 23.07 -10.30 -0.91
CA GLY A 146 23.71 -10.37 0.40
C GLY A 146 24.70 -9.22 0.72
N LYS A 147 24.93 -8.28 -0.19
CA LYS A 147 25.82 -7.14 0.02
C LYS A 147 25.04 -5.85 0.17
N VAL A 148 25.48 -4.99 1.08
CA VAL A 148 24.91 -3.64 1.24
C VAL A 148 25.22 -2.81 0.00
N VAL A 149 24.17 -2.16 -0.55
CA VAL A 149 24.28 -1.26 -1.70
C VAL A 149 24.02 0.18 -1.23
N PRO A 150 25.02 1.07 -1.28
CA PRO A 150 24.90 2.41 -0.73
C PRO A 150 23.77 3.25 -1.33
N SER A 151 23.47 3.07 -2.63
CA SER A 151 22.35 3.78 -3.29
C SER A 151 21.00 3.31 -2.75
N ILE A 152 20.84 2.00 -2.51
CA ILE A 152 19.61 1.44 -1.92
C ILE A 152 19.47 1.91 -0.47
N GLU A 153 20.55 1.95 0.29
CA GLU A 153 20.52 2.47 1.67
C GLU A 153 20.08 3.93 1.72
N ARG A 154 20.66 4.80 0.87
CA ARG A 154 20.22 6.20 0.76
C ARG A 154 18.74 6.30 0.41
N ARG A 155 18.26 5.47 -0.52
CA ARG A 155 16.83 5.40 -0.87
C ARG A 155 15.98 5.05 0.35
N ARG A 156 16.33 4.01 1.12
CA ARG A 156 15.56 3.60 2.32
C ARG A 156 15.51 4.72 3.36
N LYS A 157 16.63 5.39 3.62
CA LYS A 157 16.69 6.52 4.55
C LYS A 157 15.78 7.68 4.11
N LYS A 158 15.84 8.05 2.83
CA LYS A 158 14.99 9.09 2.24
C LYS A 158 13.50 8.73 2.29
N GLU A 159 13.14 7.51 1.92
CA GLU A 159 11.75 7.04 2.01
C GLU A 159 11.24 7.10 3.45
N PHE A 160 12.03 6.64 4.42
CA PHE A 160 11.65 6.66 5.82
C PHE A 160 11.47 8.09 6.34
N GLU A 161 12.42 8.96 6.10
CA GLU A 161 12.38 10.38 6.50
C GLU A 161 11.14 11.11 5.95
N LEU A 162 10.80 10.85 4.69
CA LEU A 162 9.70 11.54 4.01
C LEU A 162 8.31 11.00 4.38
N LEU A 163 8.20 9.71 4.70
CA LEU A 163 6.91 9.00 4.74
C LEU A 163 6.56 8.44 6.12
N TYR A 164 7.52 8.33 7.04
CA TYR A 164 7.22 7.90 8.41
C TYR A 164 6.52 9.03 9.17
N ILE A 165 5.37 8.71 9.72
CA ILE A 165 4.59 9.62 10.57
C ILE A 165 4.81 9.19 12.03
N PRO A 166 5.44 9.99 12.88
CA PRO A 166 5.68 9.68 14.30
C PRO A 166 4.43 9.34 15.10
#